data_ed37a7960c67ac0574bb938f98630aa4
#
_entry.id   ed37a7960c67ac0574bb938f98630aa4
#
_cell.length_a   1.000
_cell.length_b   1.000
_cell.length_c   1.000
_cell.angle_alpha   90.00
_cell.angle_beta   90.00
_cell.angle_gamma   90.00
#
_symmetry.space_group_name_H-M   'P 1'
#
loop_
_entity.id
_entity.type
_entity.pdbx_description
1 polymer ?
#
loop_
_entity_poly.entity_id
_entity_poly.type
_entity_poly.pdbx_seq_one_letter_code
_entity_poly.pdbx_strand_id
1 'polypeptide(L)'
;MSLLVSILSSPITPSSLGTWKYLESNVKGLSLEKDGRKLIILFNGRRIIIPPYPEVRSVRLMRKGGLIYPDVPGDFVAEWKANGSNIRIYALRDEIVAATRGGFLLDWKPYAALIESPLRERLLDACDEGRYVLFGELVGPKSMVRLCVDYWRKYLNADIGYLLFDAYDLVEGRFISLKAVEDLGRRSKIQIPPREALDVERLNSRLREFLRICHGEAWEGFVFKNTERGSVEDISKATFKWRLDETREYAEIIAKHTNRDPAVWKVYEALRKFVLEGYLDPPITQDTADDEAWKIRNIILDLLEKTHRGEIPRDRADKKVKDRLYSIASRILSEEIKRARKYPKILSKAIKIFRKIYVFTY
;
A
#
# COMPACT_ATOMS: atom_id res chain seq x y z
N MET A 1 27.36 3.14 -21.90
CA MET A 1 26.48 2.83 -20.77
C MET A 1 25.88 1.46 -20.99
N SER A 2 26.10 0.51 -20.07
CA SER A 2 25.69 -0.88 -20.29
C SER A 2 24.17 -1.03 -20.25
N LEU A 3 23.62 -1.98 -20.98
CA LEU A 3 22.20 -2.36 -21.02
C LEU A 3 21.60 -2.55 -19.62
N LEU A 4 22.39 -3.03 -18.67
CA LEU A 4 22.04 -3.23 -17.26
C LEU A 4 21.71 -1.91 -16.54
N VAL A 5 22.42 -0.83 -16.79
CA VAL A 5 22.16 0.48 -16.17
C VAL A 5 20.85 1.07 -16.70
N SER A 6 20.55 0.84 -17.99
CA SER A 6 19.28 1.28 -18.60
C SER A 6 18.06 0.54 -18.00
N ILE A 7 18.20 -0.75 -17.68
CA ILE A 7 17.13 -1.54 -17.06
C ILE A 7 16.90 -1.13 -15.60
N LEU A 8 17.93 -0.82 -14.84
CA LEU A 8 17.85 -0.43 -13.44
C LEU A 8 17.29 1.00 -13.24
N SER A 9 17.43 1.88 -14.22
CA SER A 9 16.93 3.25 -14.19
C SER A 9 15.53 3.40 -14.81
N SER A 10 14.98 2.35 -15.41
CA SER A 10 13.64 2.41 -15.99
C SER A 10 12.56 2.34 -14.90
N PRO A 11 11.59 3.27 -14.89
CA PRO A 11 10.42 3.19 -14.03
C PRO A 11 9.32 2.26 -14.58
N ILE A 12 9.56 1.59 -15.71
CA ILE A 12 8.58 0.80 -16.45
C ILE A 12 8.76 -0.68 -16.13
N THR A 13 7.68 -1.32 -15.73
CA THR A 13 7.59 -2.77 -15.53
C THR A 13 6.74 -3.41 -16.64
N PRO A 14 6.77 -4.73 -16.85
CA PRO A 14 5.87 -5.37 -17.80
C PRO A 14 4.38 -5.06 -17.56
N SER A 15 3.95 -4.97 -16.30
CA SER A 15 2.56 -4.63 -15.93
C SER A 15 2.21 -3.16 -16.13
N SER A 16 3.18 -2.26 -16.10
CA SER A 16 2.99 -0.82 -16.34
C SER A 16 3.28 -0.36 -17.77
N LEU A 17 3.61 -1.28 -18.67
CA LEU A 17 3.90 -0.94 -20.08
C LEU A 17 2.71 -0.25 -20.76
N GLY A 18 1.47 -0.66 -20.46
CA GLY A 18 0.26 0.00 -20.96
C GLY A 18 0.15 1.44 -20.50
N THR A 19 0.46 1.73 -19.24
CA THR A 19 0.51 3.07 -18.67
C THR A 19 1.54 3.95 -19.39
N TRP A 20 2.72 3.40 -19.63
CA TRP A 20 3.76 4.09 -20.38
C TRP A 20 3.31 4.46 -21.80
N LYS A 21 2.79 3.49 -22.56
CA LYS A 21 2.30 3.74 -23.93
C LYS A 21 1.19 4.80 -23.98
N TYR A 22 0.30 4.79 -23.01
CA TYR A 22 -0.73 5.81 -22.89
C TYR A 22 -0.11 7.20 -22.67
N LEU A 23 0.78 7.35 -21.70
CA LEU A 23 1.44 8.63 -21.41
C LEU A 23 2.28 9.12 -22.59
N GLU A 24 3.06 8.25 -23.23
CA GLU A 24 3.89 8.58 -24.40
C GLU A 24 3.04 9.08 -25.58
N SER A 25 1.85 8.50 -25.78
CA SER A 25 0.94 8.92 -26.85
C SER A 25 0.27 10.27 -26.59
N ASN A 26 -0.04 10.59 -25.33
CA ASN A 26 -0.74 11.81 -24.95
C ASN A 26 0.20 12.98 -24.62
N VAL A 27 1.44 12.69 -24.21
CA VAL A 27 2.42 13.70 -23.82
C VAL A 27 3.66 13.60 -24.70
N LYS A 28 3.65 14.31 -25.83
CA LYS A 28 4.79 14.34 -26.77
C LYS A 28 6.06 14.87 -26.11
N GLY A 29 7.17 14.17 -26.28
CA GLY A 29 8.47 14.55 -25.71
C GLY A 29 8.64 14.20 -24.25
N LEU A 30 7.79 13.32 -23.71
CA LEU A 30 7.94 12.74 -22.39
C LEU A 30 9.02 11.66 -22.39
N SER A 31 9.93 11.72 -21.41
CA SER A 31 10.79 10.60 -21.03
C SER A 31 10.77 10.45 -19.51
N LEU A 32 10.82 9.23 -19.05
CA LEU A 32 10.79 8.91 -17.63
C LEU A 32 12.02 8.10 -17.22
N GLU A 33 12.62 8.49 -16.13
CA GLU A 33 13.75 7.80 -15.52
C GLU A 33 13.48 7.55 -14.04
N LYS A 34 14.25 6.66 -13.44
CA LYS A 34 14.22 6.36 -12.02
C LYS A 34 15.61 6.46 -11.41
N ASP A 35 15.74 7.20 -10.32
CA ASP A 35 16.96 7.28 -9.51
C ASP A 35 16.63 6.85 -8.08
N GLY A 36 17.04 5.64 -7.72
CA GLY A 36 16.59 5.01 -6.49
C GLY A 36 15.07 4.91 -6.44
N ARG A 37 14.44 5.61 -5.48
CA ARG A 37 12.97 5.73 -5.36
C ARG A 37 12.41 7.01 -5.99
N LYS A 38 13.25 7.91 -6.52
CA LYS A 38 12.79 9.12 -7.20
C LYS A 38 12.26 8.76 -8.58
N LEU A 39 11.20 9.42 -9.03
CA LEU A 39 10.80 9.42 -10.42
C LEU A 39 11.27 10.72 -11.04
N ILE A 40 11.92 10.64 -12.18
CA ILE A 40 12.42 11.78 -12.93
C ILE A 40 11.61 11.88 -14.21
N ILE A 41 10.99 13.03 -14.41
CA ILE A 41 10.22 13.36 -15.62
C ILE A 41 11.06 14.33 -16.44
N LEU A 42 11.40 13.92 -17.65
CA LEU A 42 12.03 14.78 -18.65
C LEU A 42 10.97 15.19 -19.66
N PHE A 43 10.71 16.48 -19.75
CA PHE A 43 9.66 16.99 -20.60
C PHE A 43 10.04 18.38 -21.17
N ASN A 44 10.08 18.50 -22.49
CA ASN A 44 10.43 19.74 -23.18
C ASN A 44 11.72 20.41 -22.65
N GLY A 45 12.77 19.61 -22.43
CA GLY A 45 14.05 20.07 -21.90
C GLY A 45 14.05 20.37 -20.38
N ARG A 46 12.92 20.28 -19.72
CA ARG A 46 12.83 20.43 -18.25
C ARG A 46 12.99 19.08 -17.57
N ARG A 47 13.66 19.08 -16.42
CA ARG A 47 13.83 17.94 -15.55
C ARG A 47 13.06 18.18 -14.27
N ILE A 48 12.02 17.36 -14.02
CA ILE A 48 11.17 17.43 -12.84
C ILE A 48 11.48 16.19 -11.99
N ILE A 49 11.83 16.39 -10.73
CA ILE A 49 12.16 15.31 -9.80
C ILE A 49 11.01 15.15 -8.84
N ILE A 50 10.33 14.02 -8.93
CA ILE A 50 9.26 13.63 -8.01
C ILE A 50 9.88 12.86 -6.84
N PRO A 51 9.90 13.42 -5.63
CA PRO A 51 10.51 12.76 -4.46
C PRO A 51 9.72 11.49 -4.08
N PRO A 52 10.38 10.51 -3.44
CA PRO A 52 9.66 9.41 -2.80
C PRO A 52 8.98 9.91 -1.52
N TYR A 53 7.89 9.28 -1.11
CA TYR A 53 7.43 9.45 0.26
C TYR A 53 8.48 8.85 1.23
N PRO A 54 8.83 9.58 2.29
CA PRO A 54 9.85 9.14 3.24
C PRO A 54 9.52 7.79 3.88
N GLU A 55 10.53 7.13 4.40
CA GLU A 55 10.33 5.94 5.20
C GLU A 55 9.76 6.32 6.56
N VAL A 56 8.61 5.72 6.89
CA VAL A 56 7.94 5.94 8.16
C VAL A 56 8.35 4.83 9.13
N ARG A 57 8.95 5.21 10.25
CA ARG A 57 9.42 4.29 11.29
C ARG A 57 8.25 3.78 12.13
N SER A 58 8.39 2.57 12.69
CA SER A 58 7.45 2.11 13.71
C SER A 58 7.66 2.89 15.00
N VAL A 59 6.55 3.27 15.63
CA VAL A 59 6.57 3.95 16.93
C VAL A 59 6.94 2.96 18.03
N ARG A 60 7.63 3.43 19.07
CA ARG A 60 7.78 2.68 20.31
C ARG A 60 6.43 2.64 21.04
N LEU A 61 6.01 1.46 21.44
CA LEU A 61 4.78 1.27 22.19
C LEU A 61 5.08 1.08 23.69
N MET A 62 4.30 1.76 24.51
CA MET A 62 4.34 1.66 25.97
C MET A 62 3.04 1.05 26.49
N ARG A 63 3.08 0.49 27.70
CA ARG A 63 1.90 -0.05 28.39
C ARG A 63 1.63 0.70 29.67
N LYS A 64 0.39 1.09 29.91
CA LYS A 64 -0.07 1.69 31.16
C LYS A 64 -1.52 1.31 31.40
N GLY A 65 -1.82 0.76 32.59
CA GLY A 65 -3.20 0.40 32.96
C GLY A 65 -3.87 -0.61 32.04
N GLY A 66 -3.11 -1.53 31.41
CA GLY A 66 -3.65 -2.51 30.45
C GLY A 66 -3.88 -1.98 29.04
N LEU A 67 -3.66 -0.68 28.82
CA LEU A 67 -3.75 -0.06 27.50
C LEU A 67 -2.37 0.02 26.84
N ILE A 68 -2.36 -0.06 25.52
CA ILE A 68 -1.17 0.17 24.68
C ILE A 68 -1.26 1.56 24.10
N TYR A 69 -0.19 2.33 24.14
CA TYR A 69 -0.14 3.67 23.59
C TYR A 69 1.20 3.96 22.92
N PRO A 70 1.19 4.82 21.89
CA PRO A 70 2.39 5.22 21.19
C PRO A 70 3.19 6.23 22.02
N ASP A 71 4.51 6.05 22.05
CA ASP A 71 5.46 7.01 22.62
C ASP A 71 5.76 8.10 21.58
N VAL A 72 4.85 9.07 21.48
CA VAL A 72 4.97 10.22 20.56
C VAL A 72 4.74 11.52 21.31
N PRO A 73 5.37 12.63 20.88
CA PRO A 73 5.13 13.96 21.45
C PRO A 73 3.67 14.41 21.29
N GLY A 74 3.25 15.39 22.12
CA GLY A 74 1.86 15.88 22.16
C GLY A 74 1.36 16.58 20.90
N ASP A 75 2.26 17.11 20.06
CA ASP A 75 1.91 17.86 18.85
C ASP A 75 1.62 16.98 17.63
N PHE A 76 1.43 15.68 17.85
CA PHE A 76 1.11 14.72 16.80
C PHE A 76 -0.39 14.45 16.73
N VAL A 77 -0.87 14.18 15.52
CA VAL A 77 -2.21 13.64 15.27
C VAL A 77 -2.12 12.18 14.84
N ALA A 78 -3.13 11.38 15.16
CA ALA A 78 -3.27 10.02 14.71
C ALA A 78 -4.13 9.99 13.44
N GLU A 79 -3.53 9.72 12.30
CA GLU A 79 -4.22 9.51 11.03
C GLU A 79 -4.47 8.02 10.83
N TRP A 80 -5.68 7.64 10.39
CA TRP A 80 -6.02 6.26 10.11
C TRP A 80 -5.20 5.74 8.94
N LYS A 81 -4.55 4.61 9.13
CA LYS A 81 -3.72 4.00 8.10
C LYS A 81 -4.53 3.01 7.27
N ALA A 82 -4.88 3.41 6.06
CA ALA A 82 -5.52 2.53 5.10
C ALA A 82 -4.54 1.44 4.61
N ASN A 83 -5.09 0.29 4.28
CA ASN A 83 -4.36 -0.82 3.68
C ASN A 83 -4.65 -0.85 2.17
N GLY A 84 -3.73 -0.35 1.41
CA GLY A 84 -3.82 -0.22 -0.04
C GLY A 84 -2.44 -0.15 -0.68
N SER A 85 -2.31 0.65 -1.71
CA SER A 85 -1.03 0.90 -2.39
C SER A 85 -0.64 2.36 -2.27
N ASN A 86 0.54 2.62 -1.71
CA ASN A 86 1.10 3.97 -1.64
C ASN A 86 1.48 4.45 -3.04
N ILE A 87 0.73 5.41 -3.55
CA ILE A 87 0.90 5.99 -4.88
C ILE A 87 1.14 7.48 -4.77
N ARG A 88 2.12 7.97 -5.50
CA ARG A 88 2.32 9.39 -5.74
C ARG A 88 1.76 9.78 -7.10
N ILE A 89 1.13 10.94 -7.13
CA ILE A 89 0.48 11.48 -8.32
C ILE A 89 1.05 12.86 -8.62
N TYR A 90 1.32 13.10 -9.89
CA TYR A 90 1.76 14.36 -10.42
C TYR A 90 1.00 14.67 -11.71
N ALA A 91 0.57 15.91 -11.91
CA ALA A 91 -0.03 16.36 -13.14
C ALA A 91 1.03 16.89 -14.10
N LEU A 92 1.04 16.38 -15.31
CA LEU A 92 1.85 16.88 -16.40
C LEU A 92 0.92 17.32 -17.52
N ARG A 93 0.66 18.61 -17.63
CA ARG A 93 -0.45 19.16 -18.42
C ARG A 93 -1.77 18.53 -17.93
N ASP A 94 -2.56 18.01 -18.86
CA ASP A 94 -3.86 17.40 -18.60
C ASP A 94 -3.76 15.90 -18.29
N GLU A 95 -2.54 15.36 -18.04
CA GLU A 95 -2.33 13.95 -17.80
C GLU A 95 -1.78 13.68 -16.42
N ILE A 96 -2.20 12.56 -15.84
CA ILE A 96 -1.74 12.08 -14.54
C ILE A 96 -0.55 11.13 -14.71
N VAL A 97 0.57 11.46 -14.10
CA VAL A 97 1.69 10.54 -13.92
C VAL A 97 1.55 9.93 -12.51
N ALA A 98 1.19 8.65 -12.46
CA ALA A 98 1.03 7.91 -11.21
C ALA A 98 2.16 6.89 -11.03
N ALA A 99 2.82 6.92 -9.87
CA ALA A 99 3.92 6.01 -9.58
C ALA A 99 3.83 5.44 -8.15
N THR A 100 4.30 4.21 -8.01
CA THR A 100 4.42 3.53 -6.71
C THR A 100 5.48 4.19 -5.82
N ARG A 101 5.49 3.85 -4.55
CA ARG A 101 6.54 4.27 -3.61
C ARG A 101 7.96 3.93 -4.10
N GLY A 102 8.11 2.83 -4.82
CA GLY A 102 9.38 2.40 -5.40
C GLY A 102 9.86 3.19 -6.61
N GLY A 103 9.05 4.11 -7.13
CA GLY A 103 9.36 4.91 -8.33
C GLY A 103 9.00 4.24 -9.65
N PHE A 104 8.24 3.14 -9.61
CA PHE A 104 7.72 2.49 -10.81
C PHE A 104 6.36 3.08 -11.18
N LEU A 105 6.08 3.21 -12.47
CA LEU A 105 4.75 3.58 -12.95
C LEU A 105 3.69 2.61 -12.41
N LEU A 106 2.51 3.15 -12.15
CA LEU A 106 1.36 2.35 -11.75
C LEU A 106 1.01 1.34 -12.86
N ASP A 107 0.65 0.13 -12.47
CA ASP A 107 0.20 -0.90 -13.41
C ASP A 107 -0.99 -0.43 -14.24
N TRP A 108 -1.09 -0.91 -15.48
CA TRP A 108 -2.11 -0.42 -16.43
C TRP A 108 -3.55 -0.55 -15.91
N LYS A 109 -3.93 -1.69 -15.33
CA LYS A 109 -5.32 -1.91 -14.89
C LYS A 109 -5.80 -0.89 -13.85
N PRO A 110 -5.10 -0.68 -12.71
CA PRO A 110 -5.49 0.35 -11.74
C PRO A 110 -5.30 1.77 -12.31
N TYR A 111 -4.34 1.99 -13.19
CA TYR A 111 -4.16 3.29 -13.85
C TYR A 111 -5.34 3.62 -14.77
N ALA A 112 -5.76 2.69 -15.65
CA ALA A 112 -6.92 2.87 -16.52
C ALA A 112 -8.19 3.16 -15.69
N ALA A 113 -8.42 2.38 -14.62
CA ALA A 113 -9.55 2.62 -13.73
C ALA A 113 -9.51 4.00 -13.06
N LEU A 114 -8.32 4.51 -12.75
CA LEU A 114 -8.15 5.84 -12.16
C LEU A 114 -8.46 6.94 -13.17
N ILE A 115 -7.91 6.87 -14.39
CA ILE A 115 -8.10 7.89 -15.42
C ILE A 115 -9.52 7.89 -16.04
N GLU A 116 -10.20 6.75 -16.03
CA GLU A 116 -11.59 6.60 -16.47
C GLU A 116 -12.62 7.04 -15.40
N SER A 117 -12.19 7.24 -14.16
CA SER A 117 -13.05 7.63 -13.06
C SER A 117 -13.17 9.16 -12.91
N PRO A 118 -14.22 9.67 -12.25
CA PRO A 118 -14.32 11.09 -11.89
C PRO A 118 -13.17 11.57 -10.97
N LEU A 119 -12.39 10.66 -10.43
CA LEU A 119 -11.23 10.97 -9.59
C LEU A 119 -10.11 11.64 -10.41
N ARG A 120 -10.00 11.36 -11.71
CA ARG A 120 -9.00 11.98 -12.60
C ARG A 120 -9.01 13.51 -12.50
N GLU A 121 -10.16 14.13 -12.75
CA GLU A 121 -10.30 15.58 -12.73
C GLU A 121 -9.98 16.18 -11.36
N ARG A 122 -10.40 15.51 -10.29
CA ARG A 122 -10.10 15.92 -8.92
C ARG A 122 -8.62 15.89 -8.59
N LEU A 123 -7.91 14.88 -9.11
CA LEU A 123 -6.46 14.75 -8.93
C LEU A 123 -5.69 15.77 -9.74
N LEU A 124 -6.12 16.08 -10.97
CA LEU A 124 -5.54 17.14 -11.77
C LEU A 124 -5.70 18.51 -11.08
N ASP A 125 -6.91 18.81 -10.59
CA ASP A 125 -7.19 20.02 -9.80
C ASP A 125 -6.31 20.11 -8.54
N ALA A 126 -6.16 19.01 -7.80
CA ALA A 126 -5.34 18.98 -6.61
C ALA A 126 -3.83 19.13 -6.88
N CYS A 127 -3.35 18.67 -8.04
CA CYS A 127 -1.96 18.86 -8.44
C CYS A 127 -1.62 20.32 -8.80
N ASP A 128 -2.61 21.20 -8.98
CA ASP A 128 -2.44 22.62 -9.23
C ASP A 128 -1.41 22.90 -10.35
N GLU A 129 -1.75 22.47 -11.57
CA GLU A 129 -0.89 22.57 -12.77
C GLU A 129 0.54 21.99 -12.59
N GLY A 130 0.68 21.00 -11.72
CA GLY A 130 1.97 20.36 -11.46
C GLY A 130 2.80 21.04 -10.36
N ARG A 131 2.20 21.94 -9.58
CA ARG A 131 2.83 22.49 -8.37
C ARG A 131 2.98 21.44 -7.27
N TYR A 132 1.95 20.62 -7.06
CA TYR A 132 1.94 19.64 -5.99
C TYR A 132 2.17 18.21 -6.50
N VAL A 133 2.98 17.47 -5.76
CA VAL A 133 3.02 16.01 -5.80
C VAL A 133 2.12 15.48 -4.70
N LEU A 134 1.09 14.76 -5.05
CA LEU A 134 0.15 14.16 -4.10
C LEU A 134 0.67 12.81 -3.64
N PHE A 135 0.57 12.52 -2.36
CA PHE A 135 0.86 11.22 -1.77
C PHE A 135 -0.41 10.66 -1.14
N GLY A 136 -0.81 9.48 -1.57
CA GLY A 136 -2.05 8.86 -1.11
C GLY A 136 -2.00 7.36 -1.17
N GLU A 137 -3.02 6.76 -0.57
CA GLU A 137 -3.26 5.33 -0.63
C GLU A 137 -4.33 5.04 -1.68
N LEU A 138 -3.97 4.24 -2.69
CA LEU A 138 -4.92 3.77 -3.70
C LEU A 138 -5.64 2.55 -3.16
N VAL A 139 -6.94 2.63 -3.02
CA VAL A 139 -7.82 1.60 -2.42
C VAL A 139 -9.02 1.29 -3.30
N GLY A 140 -9.69 0.20 -3.03
CA GLY A 140 -10.92 -0.19 -3.72
C GLY A 140 -10.78 -1.40 -4.64
N PRO A 141 -11.90 -1.90 -5.19
CA PRO A 141 -11.95 -3.10 -6.02
C PRO A 141 -11.02 -3.10 -7.24
N LYS A 142 -10.80 -1.94 -7.83
CA LYS A 142 -9.95 -1.78 -9.02
C LYS A 142 -8.52 -1.32 -8.70
N SER A 143 -8.15 -1.24 -7.41
CA SER A 143 -6.77 -0.93 -6.99
C SER A 143 -5.84 -2.13 -7.17
N MET A 144 -4.53 -1.94 -6.90
CA MET A 144 -3.54 -3.02 -6.90
C MET A 144 -3.79 -4.02 -5.75
N VAL A 145 -4.16 -3.51 -4.58
CA VAL A 145 -4.45 -4.29 -3.37
C VAL A 145 -5.96 -4.38 -3.20
N ARG A 146 -6.51 -5.53 -3.56
CA ARG A 146 -7.96 -5.76 -3.58
C ARG A 146 -8.44 -6.36 -2.26
N LEU A 147 -8.19 -5.65 -1.16
CA LEU A 147 -8.63 -6.04 0.16
C LEU A 147 -9.96 -5.37 0.49
N CYS A 148 -10.84 -6.08 1.20
CA CYS A 148 -12.09 -5.51 1.70
C CYS A 148 -12.93 -4.79 0.64
N VAL A 149 -13.07 -5.42 -0.53
CA VAL A 149 -13.70 -4.85 -1.71
C VAL A 149 -15.04 -4.19 -1.42
N ASP A 150 -15.94 -4.91 -0.72
CA ASP A 150 -17.28 -4.40 -0.41
C ASP A 150 -17.26 -3.24 0.59
N TYR A 151 -16.33 -3.29 1.55
CA TYR A 151 -16.13 -2.18 2.48
C TYR A 151 -15.67 -0.93 1.72
N TRP A 152 -14.62 -1.04 0.90
CA TRP A 152 -14.09 0.10 0.15
C TRP A 152 -15.08 0.63 -0.87
N ARG A 153 -15.82 -0.23 -1.59
CA ARG A 153 -16.87 0.20 -2.51
C ARG A 153 -17.93 1.04 -1.79
N LYS A 154 -18.38 0.59 -0.62
CA LYS A 154 -19.35 1.31 0.19
C LYS A 154 -18.77 2.61 0.76
N TYR A 155 -17.55 2.57 1.31
CA TYR A 155 -16.88 3.73 1.92
C TYR A 155 -16.59 4.84 0.90
N LEU A 156 -16.14 4.48 -0.30
CA LEU A 156 -15.80 5.40 -1.38
C LEU A 156 -17.00 5.79 -2.25
N ASN A 157 -18.06 4.99 -2.24
CA ASN A 157 -19.12 4.99 -3.25
C ASN A 157 -18.56 4.88 -4.69
N ALA A 158 -17.48 4.09 -4.86
CA ALA A 158 -16.75 3.91 -6.12
C ALA A 158 -15.92 2.62 -6.11
N ASP A 159 -15.50 2.16 -7.29
CA ASP A 159 -14.63 0.99 -7.45
C ASP A 159 -13.14 1.29 -7.26
N ILE A 160 -12.76 2.57 -7.27
CA ILE A 160 -11.39 3.03 -7.03
C ILE A 160 -11.42 4.34 -6.26
N GLY A 161 -10.55 4.50 -5.29
CA GLY A 161 -10.40 5.71 -4.51
C GLY A 161 -8.95 6.02 -4.20
N TYR A 162 -8.69 7.28 -3.96
CA TYR A 162 -7.39 7.78 -3.56
C TYR A 162 -7.55 8.57 -2.26
N LEU A 163 -6.97 8.06 -1.18
CA LEU A 163 -6.97 8.70 0.13
C LEU A 163 -5.73 9.57 0.25
N LEU A 164 -5.88 10.86 0.03
CA LEU A 164 -4.79 11.84 0.10
C LEU A 164 -4.32 12.00 1.54
N PHE A 165 -3.10 11.61 1.84
CA PHE A 165 -2.55 11.72 3.19
C PHE A 165 -1.42 12.74 3.32
N ASP A 166 -0.80 13.18 2.22
CA ASP A 166 0.25 14.22 2.20
C ASP A 166 0.37 14.86 0.80
N ALA A 167 0.99 16.04 0.73
CA ALA A 167 1.36 16.67 -0.52
C ALA A 167 2.68 17.43 -0.39
N TYR A 168 3.48 17.40 -1.46
CA TYR A 168 4.77 18.08 -1.54
C TYR A 168 4.70 19.21 -2.56
N ASP A 169 5.02 20.43 -2.13
CA ASP A 169 5.11 21.59 -2.99
C ASP A 169 6.48 21.59 -3.68
N LEU A 170 6.48 21.42 -5.00
CA LEU A 170 7.72 21.39 -5.80
C LEU A 170 8.39 22.76 -5.90
N VAL A 171 7.63 23.85 -5.74
CA VAL A 171 8.16 25.22 -5.76
C VAL A 171 8.87 25.53 -4.44
N GLU A 172 8.21 25.22 -3.33
CA GLU A 172 8.75 25.43 -1.98
C GLU A 172 9.77 24.35 -1.56
N GLY A 173 9.82 23.23 -2.27
CA GLY A 173 10.72 22.12 -1.94
C GLY A 173 10.43 21.42 -0.62
N ARG A 174 9.16 21.43 -0.15
CA ARG A 174 8.76 20.88 1.16
C ARG A 174 7.34 20.28 1.14
N PHE A 175 7.06 19.46 2.14
CA PHE A 175 5.69 19.04 2.43
C PHE A 175 4.86 20.18 2.99
N ILE A 176 3.62 20.31 2.52
CA ILE A 176 2.68 21.30 3.08
C ILE A 176 2.14 20.85 4.45
N SER A 177 1.59 21.78 5.23
CA SER A 177 1.03 21.45 6.55
C SER A 177 -0.17 20.50 6.44
N LEU A 178 -0.47 19.76 7.52
CA LEU A 178 -1.62 18.86 7.54
C LEU A 178 -2.94 19.58 7.27
N LYS A 179 -3.08 20.82 7.76
CA LYS A 179 -4.23 21.68 7.49
C LYS A 179 -4.32 22.02 6.01
N ALA A 180 -3.20 22.35 5.37
CA ALA A 180 -3.18 22.63 3.92
C ALA A 180 -3.53 21.38 3.09
N VAL A 181 -3.14 20.18 3.53
CA VAL A 181 -3.57 18.91 2.91
C VAL A 181 -5.09 18.73 3.04
N GLU A 182 -5.68 19.05 4.20
CA GLU A 182 -7.13 18.98 4.41
C GLU A 182 -7.89 19.98 3.52
N ASP A 183 -7.39 21.21 3.43
CA ASP A 183 -7.99 22.24 2.59
C ASP A 183 -7.88 21.87 1.11
N LEU A 184 -6.75 21.30 0.70
CA LEU A 184 -6.53 20.76 -0.65
C LEU A 184 -7.52 19.64 -0.96
N GLY A 185 -7.62 18.63 -0.09
CA GLY A 185 -8.55 17.51 -0.26
C GLY A 185 -10.02 17.97 -0.31
N ARG A 186 -10.40 18.93 0.52
CA ARG A 186 -11.76 19.51 0.54
C ARG A 186 -12.07 20.25 -0.77
N ARG A 187 -11.15 21.12 -1.22
CA ARG A 187 -11.32 21.90 -2.44
C ARG A 187 -11.45 21.00 -3.65
N SER A 188 -10.58 20.01 -3.79
CA SER A 188 -10.57 19.10 -4.95
C SER A 188 -11.49 17.88 -4.77
N LYS A 189 -12.25 17.81 -3.69
CA LYS A 189 -13.17 16.70 -3.36
C LYS A 189 -12.48 15.34 -3.34
N ILE A 190 -11.22 15.31 -2.90
CA ILE A 190 -10.46 14.08 -2.66
C ILE A 190 -10.60 13.71 -1.20
N GLN A 191 -10.89 12.43 -0.94
CA GLN A 191 -10.97 11.95 0.44
C GLN A 191 -9.59 11.95 1.10
N ILE A 192 -9.57 12.31 2.38
CA ILE A 192 -8.40 12.17 3.26
C ILE A 192 -8.69 11.09 4.31
N PRO A 193 -7.67 10.36 4.79
CA PRO A 193 -7.87 9.45 5.92
C PRO A 193 -8.36 10.23 7.14
N PRO A 194 -9.28 9.65 7.96
CA PRO A 194 -9.69 10.26 9.21
C PRO A 194 -8.49 10.54 10.13
N ARG A 195 -8.57 11.63 10.90
CA ARG A 195 -7.56 12.04 11.87
C ARG A 195 -8.19 12.20 13.25
N GLU A 196 -7.44 11.82 14.27
CA GLU A 196 -7.88 11.87 15.66
C GLU A 196 -6.81 12.47 16.56
N ALA A 197 -7.23 13.10 17.67
CA ALA A 197 -6.32 13.50 18.74
C ALA A 197 -5.68 12.26 19.38
N LEU A 198 -4.50 12.46 20.00
CA LEU A 198 -3.78 11.42 20.73
C LEU A 198 -4.44 11.14 22.09
N ASP A 199 -5.58 10.45 22.05
CA ASP A 199 -6.27 9.89 23.21
C ASP A 199 -6.06 8.38 23.26
N VAL A 200 -5.43 7.87 24.32
CA VAL A 200 -5.04 6.47 24.44
C VAL A 200 -6.23 5.53 24.43
N GLU A 201 -7.30 5.86 25.15
CA GLU A 201 -8.50 5.02 25.23
C GLU A 201 -9.22 5.01 23.89
N ARG A 202 -9.35 6.17 23.26
CA ARG A 202 -9.93 6.34 21.95
C ARG A 202 -9.15 5.57 20.88
N LEU A 203 -7.82 5.69 20.84
CA LEU A 203 -6.97 4.95 19.90
C LEU A 203 -7.13 3.43 20.08
N ASN A 204 -7.09 2.92 21.32
CA ASN A 204 -7.31 1.50 21.58
C ASN A 204 -8.73 1.05 21.19
N SER A 205 -9.75 1.89 21.38
CA SER A 205 -11.12 1.63 20.92
C SER A 205 -11.18 1.53 19.40
N ARG A 206 -10.54 2.46 18.69
CA ARG A 206 -10.46 2.45 17.21
C ARG A 206 -9.73 1.25 16.66
N LEU A 207 -8.65 0.83 17.30
CA LEU A 207 -7.95 -0.38 16.87
C LEU A 207 -8.83 -1.62 17.00
N ARG A 208 -9.67 -1.70 18.05
CA ARG A 208 -10.68 -2.78 18.18
C ARG A 208 -11.75 -2.69 17.09
N GLU A 209 -12.14 -1.49 16.69
CA GLU A 209 -13.04 -1.27 15.56
C GLU A 209 -12.41 -1.71 14.23
N PHE A 210 -11.15 -1.33 13.96
CA PHE A 210 -10.43 -1.78 12.76
C PHE A 210 -10.38 -3.31 12.66
N LEU A 211 -10.16 -3.99 13.79
CA LEU A 211 -10.20 -5.45 13.82
C LEU A 211 -11.55 -6.05 13.41
N ARG A 212 -12.64 -5.33 13.62
CA ARG A 212 -13.98 -5.77 13.21
C ARG A 212 -14.24 -5.50 11.73
N ILE A 213 -13.59 -4.49 11.16
CA ILE A 213 -13.70 -4.15 9.74
C ILE A 213 -12.74 -5.05 8.97
N CYS A 214 -13.28 -6.05 8.27
CA CYS A 214 -12.47 -6.99 7.47
C CYS A 214 -11.28 -7.58 8.23
N HIS A 215 -11.42 -7.81 9.55
CA HIS A 215 -10.32 -8.34 10.38
C HIS A 215 -9.06 -7.46 10.41
N GLY A 216 -9.21 -6.14 10.31
CA GLY A 216 -8.09 -5.20 10.29
C GLY A 216 -7.46 -4.99 8.89
N GLU A 217 -8.08 -5.53 7.85
CA GLU A 217 -7.51 -5.47 6.49
C GLU A 217 -7.90 -4.20 5.71
N ALA A 218 -8.89 -3.43 6.18
CA ALA A 218 -9.22 -2.13 5.58
C ALA A 218 -8.37 -1.00 6.19
N TRP A 219 -8.32 -0.97 7.51
CA TRP A 219 -7.53 -0.03 8.29
C TRP A 219 -6.54 -0.79 9.14
N GLU A 220 -5.25 -0.66 8.83
CA GLU A 220 -4.20 -1.46 9.45
C GLU A 220 -3.54 -0.81 10.67
N GLY A 221 -4.06 0.34 11.13
CA GLY A 221 -3.55 1.04 12.30
C GLY A 221 -3.55 2.56 12.14
N PHE A 222 -2.49 3.21 12.62
CA PHE A 222 -2.32 4.65 12.60
C PHE A 222 -0.98 5.09 12.02
N VAL A 223 -0.97 6.31 11.47
CA VAL A 223 0.23 7.09 11.20
C VAL A 223 0.17 8.33 12.08
N PHE A 224 1.15 8.48 12.96
CA PHE A 224 1.31 9.66 13.81
C PHE A 224 2.11 10.71 13.05
N LYS A 225 1.53 11.88 12.89
CA LYS A 225 2.11 12.98 12.13
C LYS A 225 2.18 14.23 12.98
N ASN A 226 3.33 14.89 12.97
CA ASN A 226 3.41 16.25 13.48
C ASN A 226 2.54 17.17 12.61
N THR A 227 1.90 18.17 13.20
CA THR A 227 1.08 19.16 12.49
C THR A 227 1.91 20.05 11.59
N GLU A 228 3.12 20.37 12.02
CA GLU A 228 4.12 21.07 11.23
C GLU A 228 4.86 20.09 10.33
N ARG A 229 5.02 20.48 9.08
CA ARG A 229 5.69 19.66 8.04
C ARG A 229 6.94 20.40 7.56
N GLY A 230 7.84 19.68 6.89
CA GLY A 230 9.11 20.24 6.45
C GLY A 230 9.67 19.51 5.22
N SER A 231 10.98 19.41 5.15
CA SER A 231 11.69 18.66 4.12
C SER A 231 11.39 17.16 4.18
N VAL A 232 11.83 16.41 3.18
CA VAL A 232 11.73 14.93 3.17
C VAL A 232 12.37 14.30 4.41
N GLU A 233 13.48 14.89 4.89
CA GLU A 233 14.17 14.40 6.09
C GLU A 233 13.37 14.68 7.36
N ASP A 234 12.74 15.85 7.46
CA ASP A 234 11.92 16.22 8.62
C ASP A 234 10.69 15.31 8.73
N ILE A 235 10.04 14.98 7.62
CA ILE A 235 8.95 14.02 7.59
C ILE A 235 9.39 12.66 8.10
N SER A 236 10.56 12.18 7.69
CA SER A 236 11.11 10.89 8.13
C SER A 236 11.33 10.84 9.66
N LYS A 237 11.67 11.98 10.28
CA LYS A 237 11.88 12.12 11.74
C LYS A 237 10.58 12.36 12.50
N ALA A 238 9.63 13.06 11.88
CA ALA A 238 8.39 13.54 12.48
C ALA A 238 7.15 12.74 12.07
N THR A 239 7.32 11.53 11.57
CA THR A 239 6.21 10.65 11.19
C THR A 239 6.49 9.21 11.65
N PHE A 240 5.54 8.63 12.37
CA PHE A 240 5.65 7.29 12.90
C PHE A 240 4.41 6.48 12.52
N LYS A 241 4.52 5.16 12.44
CA LYS A 241 3.40 4.28 12.19
C LYS A 241 3.21 3.30 13.34
N TRP A 242 1.97 2.94 13.59
CA TRP A 242 1.58 1.86 14.46
C TRP A 242 0.62 0.95 13.70
N ARG A 243 1.10 -0.22 13.33
CA ARG A 243 0.29 -1.21 12.61
C ARG A 243 -0.18 -2.30 13.54
N LEU A 244 -1.37 -2.81 13.29
CA LEU A 244 -1.98 -3.89 14.08
C LEU A 244 -1.12 -5.15 14.12
N ASP A 245 -0.35 -5.41 13.07
CA ASP A 245 0.49 -6.59 12.91
C ASP A 245 1.95 -6.44 13.39
N GLU A 246 2.40 -5.22 13.72
CA GLU A 246 3.80 -4.94 14.05
C GLU A 246 4.18 -5.32 15.50
N THR A 247 3.22 -5.53 16.38
CA THR A 247 3.49 -5.86 17.76
C THR A 247 3.02 -7.27 18.12
N ARG A 248 3.82 -7.99 18.92
CA ARG A 248 3.45 -9.30 19.43
C ARG A 248 2.11 -9.26 20.16
N GLU A 249 1.87 -8.22 20.92
CA GLU A 249 0.64 -8.04 21.68
C GLU A 249 -0.57 -7.86 20.77
N TYR A 250 -0.40 -7.11 19.67
CA TYR A 250 -1.47 -6.97 18.69
C TYR A 250 -1.70 -8.25 17.91
N ALA A 251 -0.64 -8.97 17.55
CA ALA A 251 -0.77 -10.30 16.96
C ALA A 251 -1.54 -11.25 17.89
N GLU A 252 -1.34 -11.14 19.20
CA GLU A 252 -2.08 -11.92 20.21
C GLU A 252 -3.54 -11.45 20.33
N ILE A 253 -3.80 -10.13 20.30
CA ILE A 253 -5.16 -9.58 20.31
C ILE A 253 -5.92 -9.98 19.03
N ILE A 254 -5.30 -9.85 17.87
CA ILE A 254 -5.87 -10.29 16.59
C ILE A 254 -6.13 -11.80 16.63
N ALA A 255 -5.16 -12.59 17.06
CA ALA A 255 -5.28 -14.04 17.19
C ALA A 255 -6.45 -14.43 18.11
N LYS A 256 -6.58 -13.76 19.26
CA LYS A 256 -7.69 -13.97 20.20
C LYS A 256 -9.03 -13.55 19.61
N HIS A 257 -9.08 -12.39 18.93
CA HIS A 257 -10.31 -11.86 18.34
C HIS A 257 -10.78 -12.67 17.13
N THR A 258 -9.83 -13.20 16.35
CA THR A 258 -10.08 -14.06 15.19
C THR A 258 -10.03 -15.55 15.55
N ASN A 259 -9.80 -15.90 16.81
CA ASN A 259 -9.56 -17.27 17.28
C ASN A 259 -8.41 -17.98 16.54
N ARG A 260 -7.31 -17.24 16.30
CA ARG A 260 -6.15 -17.69 15.52
C ARG A 260 -4.85 -17.64 16.32
N ASP A 261 -3.96 -18.60 16.05
CA ASP A 261 -2.60 -18.63 16.62
C ASP A 261 -1.76 -17.47 16.06
N PRO A 262 -1.05 -16.68 16.89
CA PRO A 262 -0.19 -15.58 16.45
C PRO A 262 0.85 -15.97 15.39
N ALA A 263 1.43 -17.18 15.50
CA ALA A 263 2.39 -17.68 14.52
C ALA A 263 1.72 -17.97 13.16
N VAL A 264 0.48 -18.45 13.18
CA VAL A 264 -0.34 -18.63 11.98
C VAL A 264 -0.62 -17.31 11.30
N TRP A 265 -0.95 -16.28 12.09
CA TRP A 265 -1.23 -14.95 11.56
C TRP A 265 0.01 -14.33 10.89
N LYS A 266 1.17 -14.42 11.54
CA LYS A 266 2.43 -13.91 10.95
C LYS A 266 2.76 -14.56 9.60
N VAL A 267 2.60 -15.87 9.50
CA VAL A 267 2.84 -16.58 8.23
C VAL A 267 1.80 -16.19 7.18
N TYR A 268 0.53 -16.04 7.57
CA TYR A 268 -0.53 -15.55 6.68
C TYR A 268 -0.21 -14.16 6.14
N GLU A 269 0.19 -13.21 7.00
CA GLU A 269 0.56 -11.86 6.60
C GLU A 269 1.76 -11.82 5.65
N ALA A 270 2.77 -12.64 5.90
CA ALA A 270 3.91 -12.74 4.99
C ALA A 270 3.49 -13.22 3.59
N LEU A 271 2.66 -14.25 3.52
CA LEU A 271 2.11 -14.76 2.26
C LEU A 271 1.22 -13.72 1.56
N ARG A 272 0.36 -13.05 2.32
CA ARG A 272 -0.53 -12.00 1.82
C ARG A 272 0.26 -10.84 1.21
N LYS A 273 1.20 -10.27 1.98
CA LYS A 273 2.05 -9.16 1.54
C LYS A 273 2.82 -9.51 0.28
N PHE A 274 3.43 -10.69 0.21
CA PHE A 274 4.15 -11.09 -0.98
C PHE A 274 3.22 -11.30 -2.19
N VAL A 275 2.12 -12.03 -2.02
CA VAL A 275 1.24 -12.37 -3.14
C VAL A 275 0.51 -11.13 -3.66
N LEU A 276 -0.06 -10.31 -2.79
CA LEU A 276 -0.91 -9.20 -3.19
C LEU A 276 -0.13 -7.90 -3.42
N GLU A 277 0.86 -7.63 -2.58
CA GLU A 277 1.59 -6.36 -2.59
C GLU A 277 2.97 -6.47 -3.25
N GLY A 278 3.49 -7.69 -3.45
CA GLY A 278 4.86 -7.91 -3.93
C GLY A 278 5.92 -7.43 -2.93
N TYR A 279 5.63 -7.53 -1.64
CA TYR A 279 6.48 -7.03 -0.57
C TYR A 279 6.99 -8.16 0.33
N LEU A 280 8.28 -8.12 0.67
CA LEU A 280 8.91 -9.02 1.63
C LEU A 280 9.25 -8.24 2.91
N ASP A 281 8.94 -8.82 4.06
CA ASP A 281 9.04 -8.19 5.39
C ASP A 281 9.91 -9.05 6.34
N PRO A 282 11.23 -8.84 6.37
CA PRO A 282 12.10 -9.55 7.31
C PRO A 282 11.74 -9.20 8.78
N PRO A 283 11.96 -10.08 9.75
CA PRO A 283 12.70 -11.34 9.65
C PRO A 283 11.84 -12.57 9.27
N ILE A 284 10.56 -12.40 8.97
CA ILE A 284 9.63 -13.51 8.68
C ILE A 284 9.87 -14.07 7.28
N THR A 285 10.30 -13.22 6.35
CA THR A 285 10.58 -13.57 4.96
C THR A 285 12.07 -13.44 4.64
N GLN A 286 12.51 -14.10 3.58
CA GLN A 286 13.83 -13.87 2.99
C GLN A 286 13.85 -12.49 2.32
N ASP A 287 15.00 -11.82 2.33
CA ASP A 287 15.16 -10.46 1.79
C ASP A 287 14.81 -10.36 0.31
N THR A 288 15.03 -11.45 -0.44
CA THR A 288 14.71 -11.54 -1.86
C THR A 288 13.98 -12.85 -2.16
N ALA A 289 12.91 -12.77 -2.94
CA ALA A 289 12.28 -13.94 -3.53
C ALA A 289 12.97 -14.27 -4.87
N ASP A 290 13.09 -15.56 -5.19
CA ASP A 290 13.62 -15.99 -6.47
C ASP A 290 12.62 -15.77 -7.63
N ASP A 291 13.08 -15.82 -8.87
CA ASP A 291 12.27 -15.60 -10.07
C ASP A 291 11.07 -16.55 -10.15
N GLU A 292 11.20 -17.75 -9.61
CA GLU A 292 10.13 -18.74 -9.59
C GLU A 292 9.01 -18.33 -8.61
N ALA A 293 9.35 -17.77 -7.46
CA ALA A 293 8.36 -17.24 -6.53
C ALA A 293 7.55 -16.12 -7.17
N TRP A 294 8.19 -15.22 -7.93
CA TRP A 294 7.52 -14.16 -8.67
C TRP A 294 6.60 -14.69 -9.78
N LYS A 295 7.02 -15.71 -10.53
CA LYS A 295 6.17 -16.38 -11.53
C LYS A 295 4.95 -17.01 -10.87
N ILE A 296 5.13 -17.71 -9.76
CA ILE A 296 4.03 -18.35 -9.03
C ILE A 296 3.06 -17.30 -8.48
N ARG A 297 3.57 -16.17 -7.95
CA ARG A 297 2.75 -15.03 -7.54
C ARG A 297 1.82 -14.56 -8.65
N ASN A 298 2.34 -14.33 -9.84
CA ASN A 298 1.55 -13.85 -10.97
C ASN A 298 0.46 -14.89 -11.39
N ILE A 299 0.77 -16.17 -11.30
CA ILE A 299 -0.23 -17.23 -11.52
C ILE A 299 -1.36 -17.17 -10.47
N ILE A 300 -1.04 -16.94 -9.21
CA ILE A 300 -2.06 -16.79 -8.16
C ILE A 300 -2.94 -15.58 -8.44
N LEU A 301 -2.35 -14.43 -8.77
CA LEU A 301 -3.13 -13.23 -9.09
C LEU A 301 -4.07 -13.42 -10.27
N ASP A 302 -3.61 -14.08 -11.34
CA ASP A 302 -4.45 -14.44 -12.50
C ASP A 302 -5.59 -15.38 -12.11
N LEU A 303 -5.31 -16.39 -11.28
CA LEU A 303 -6.34 -17.31 -10.79
C LEU A 303 -7.40 -16.60 -9.95
N LEU A 304 -6.99 -15.70 -9.06
CA LEU A 304 -7.93 -14.92 -8.22
C LEU A 304 -8.79 -14.00 -9.11
N GLU A 305 -8.18 -13.34 -10.09
CA GLU A 305 -8.90 -12.46 -11.01
C GLU A 305 -9.93 -13.24 -11.87
N LYS A 306 -9.53 -14.39 -12.45
CA LYS A 306 -10.43 -15.25 -13.23
C LYS A 306 -11.56 -15.84 -12.38
N THR A 307 -11.27 -16.14 -11.11
CA THR A 307 -12.30 -16.60 -10.17
C THR A 307 -13.31 -15.50 -9.88
N HIS A 308 -12.82 -14.27 -9.68
CA HIS A 308 -13.68 -13.11 -9.45
C HIS A 308 -14.59 -12.80 -10.66
N ARG A 309 -14.09 -13.01 -11.88
CA ARG A 309 -14.88 -12.83 -13.11
C ARG A 309 -15.83 -14.00 -13.41
N GLY A 310 -15.81 -15.05 -12.59
CA GLY A 310 -16.59 -16.27 -12.84
C GLY A 310 -16.07 -17.15 -13.99
N GLU A 311 -14.87 -16.87 -14.52
CA GLU A 311 -14.25 -17.64 -15.61
C GLU A 311 -13.73 -19.01 -15.14
N ILE A 312 -13.42 -19.14 -13.86
CA ILE A 312 -12.96 -20.39 -13.24
C ILE A 312 -13.82 -20.68 -12.01
N PRO A 313 -14.36 -21.91 -11.87
CA PRO A 313 -15.06 -22.32 -10.65
C PRO A 313 -14.18 -22.18 -9.40
N ARG A 314 -14.77 -21.72 -8.29
CA ARG A 314 -14.07 -21.43 -7.03
C ARG A 314 -13.33 -22.66 -6.45
N ASP A 315 -13.92 -23.82 -6.51
CA ASP A 315 -13.31 -25.08 -6.04
C ASP A 315 -12.05 -25.45 -6.83
N ARG A 316 -12.09 -25.26 -8.14
CA ARG A 316 -10.93 -25.48 -9.03
C ARG A 316 -9.82 -24.47 -8.79
N ALA A 317 -10.17 -23.19 -8.60
CA ALA A 317 -9.23 -22.13 -8.28
C ALA A 317 -8.61 -22.38 -6.90
N ASP A 318 -9.42 -22.76 -5.91
CA ASP A 318 -8.99 -23.02 -4.54
C ASP A 318 -7.88 -24.06 -4.45
N LYS A 319 -8.03 -25.19 -5.15
CA LYS A 319 -6.99 -26.22 -5.19
C LYS A 319 -5.68 -25.69 -5.78
N LYS A 320 -5.77 -25.00 -6.94
CA LYS A 320 -4.59 -24.45 -7.60
C LYS A 320 -3.89 -23.36 -6.77
N VAL A 321 -4.64 -22.46 -6.15
CA VAL A 321 -4.11 -21.42 -5.26
C VAL A 321 -3.43 -22.06 -4.04
N LYS A 322 -4.04 -23.08 -3.45
CA LYS A 322 -3.45 -23.81 -2.32
C LYS A 322 -2.06 -24.36 -2.66
N ASP A 323 -1.95 -25.09 -3.76
CA ASP A 323 -0.70 -25.73 -4.17
C ASP A 323 0.40 -24.67 -4.45
N ARG A 324 0.02 -23.57 -5.08
CA ARG A 324 0.94 -22.46 -5.37
C ARG A 324 1.38 -21.70 -4.11
N LEU A 325 0.51 -21.54 -3.12
CA LEU A 325 0.88 -20.94 -1.83
C LEU A 325 1.88 -21.80 -1.06
N TYR A 326 1.77 -23.13 -1.09
CA TYR A 326 2.81 -24.00 -0.53
C TYR A 326 4.16 -23.82 -1.23
N SER A 327 4.17 -23.74 -2.55
CA SER A 327 5.39 -23.50 -3.33
C SER A 327 6.02 -22.13 -3.02
N ILE A 328 5.21 -21.07 -2.91
CA ILE A 328 5.71 -19.74 -2.49
C ILE A 328 6.29 -19.80 -1.08
N ALA A 329 5.57 -20.38 -0.12
CA ALA A 329 6.00 -20.42 1.28
C ALA A 329 7.39 -21.05 1.46
N SER A 330 7.70 -22.09 0.67
CA SER A 330 9.02 -22.73 0.69
C SER A 330 10.16 -21.83 0.21
N ARG A 331 9.84 -20.78 -0.55
CA ARG A 331 10.81 -19.88 -1.18
C ARG A 331 10.97 -18.54 -0.42
N ILE A 332 9.87 -18.01 0.13
CA ILE A 332 9.89 -16.68 0.76
C ILE A 332 10.04 -16.71 2.28
N LEU A 333 9.56 -17.76 2.97
CA LEU A 333 9.65 -17.81 4.43
C LEU A 333 11.08 -18.11 4.91
N SER A 334 11.49 -17.46 5.99
CA SER A 334 12.82 -17.64 6.56
C SER A 334 13.05 -19.07 7.04
N GLU A 335 14.31 -19.50 7.04
CA GLU A 335 14.70 -20.83 7.51
C GLU A 335 14.38 -21.05 8.99
N GLU A 336 14.41 -19.99 9.81
CA GLU A 336 14.02 -20.03 11.21
C GLU A 336 12.57 -20.50 11.38
N ILE A 337 11.65 -19.94 10.58
CA ILE A 337 10.24 -20.34 10.60
C ILE A 337 10.07 -21.77 10.09
N LYS A 338 10.77 -22.14 9.02
CA LYS A 338 10.67 -23.48 8.41
C LYS A 338 11.15 -24.60 9.36
N ARG A 339 12.14 -24.31 10.21
CA ARG A 339 12.68 -25.28 11.21
C ARG A 339 11.79 -25.44 12.45
N ALA A 340 10.78 -24.60 12.64
CA ALA A 340 9.90 -24.70 13.79
C ALA A 340 9.11 -26.02 13.78
N ARG A 341 9.12 -26.79 14.90
CA ARG A 341 8.44 -28.10 15.03
C ARG A 341 6.97 -28.09 14.58
N LYS A 342 6.28 -26.97 14.75
CA LYS A 342 4.86 -26.82 14.39
C LYS A 342 4.65 -26.22 13.00
N TYR A 343 5.71 -25.96 12.24
CA TYR A 343 5.65 -25.25 10.95
C TYR A 343 4.59 -25.82 9.97
N PRO A 344 4.51 -27.16 9.71
CA PRO A 344 3.52 -27.66 8.75
C PRO A 344 2.06 -27.35 9.15
N LYS A 345 1.76 -27.36 10.47
CA LYS A 345 0.43 -27.02 10.97
C LYS A 345 0.15 -25.51 10.88
N ILE A 346 1.16 -24.68 11.19
CA ILE A 346 1.08 -23.21 11.07
C ILE A 346 0.84 -22.84 9.62
N LEU A 347 1.65 -23.33 8.69
CA LEU A 347 1.55 -23.06 7.27
C LEU A 347 0.19 -23.48 6.69
N SER A 348 -0.26 -24.71 7.00
CA SER A 348 -1.56 -25.20 6.54
C SER A 348 -2.72 -24.32 7.01
N LYS A 349 -2.69 -23.85 8.27
CA LYS A 349 -3.70 -22.93 8.80
C LYS A 349 -3.63 -21.56 8.13
N ALA A 350 -2.43 -21.00 7.93
CA ALA A 350 -2.23 -19.71 7.26
C ALA A 350 -2.76 -19.74 5.80
N ILE A 351 -2.44 -20.79 5.07
CA ILE A 351 -2.95 -21.02 3.71
C ILE A 351 -4.48 -21.17 3.69
N LYS A 352 -5.05 -21.88 4.66
CA LYS A 352 -6.52 -22.00 4.78
C LYS A 352 -7.19 -20.65 5.01
N ILE A 353 -6.57 -19.76 5.78
CA ILE A 353 -7.06 -18.40 5.99
C ILE A 353 -7.01 -17.61 4.70
N PHE A 354 -5.86 -17.60 4.02
CA PHE A 354 -5.68 -16.91 2.74
C PHE A 354 -6.76 -17.32 1.72
N ARG A 355 -6.94 -18.62 1.53
CA ARG A 355 -7.94 -19.16 0.60
C ARG A 355 -9.36 -18.75 0.97
N LYS A 356 -9.72 -18.81 2.25
CA LYS A 356 -11.04 -18.40 2.73
C LYS A 356 -11.31 -16.93 2.42
N ILE A 357 -10.32 -16.07 2.59
CA ILE A 357 -10.47 -14.65 2.36
C ILE A 357 -10.46 -14.30 0.88
N TYR A 358 -9.55 -14.89 0.08
CA TYR A 358 -9.33 -14.45 -1.31
C TYR A 358 -9.92 -15.34 -2.39
N VAL A 359 -10.24 -16.59 -2.10
CA VAL A 359 -10.87 -17.50 -3.09
C VAL A 359 -12.37 -17.60 -2.89
N PHE A 360 -12.84 -17.56 -1.62
CA PHE A 360 -14.26 -17.78 -1.30
C PHE A 360 -15.05 -16.53 -1.01
N THR A 361 -14.40 -15.39 -0.75
CA THR A 361 -15.05 -14.12 -0.41
C THR A 361 -15.14 -13.16 -1.61
N TYR A 362 -14.45 -13.50 -2.71
CA TYR A 362 -14.52 -12.78 -3.98
C TYR A 362 -15.49 -13.43 -4.96
#